data_3f07e4832651c902364502055543afa6
#
_entry.id   3f07e4832651c902364502055543afa6
#
_cell.length_a   1.000
_cell.length_b   1.000
_cell.length_c   1.000
_cell.angle_alpha   90.00
_cell.angle_beta   90.00
_cell.angle_gamma   90.00
#
_symmetry.space_group_name_H-M   'P 1'
#
loop_
_entity.id
_entity.type
_entity.pdbx_description
1 polymer ?
#
loop_
_entity_poly.entity_id
_entity_poly.type
_entity_poly.pdbx_seq_one_letter_code
_entity_poly.pdbx_strand_id
1 'polypeptide(L)'
;MKKLMIAIAVAACAVVANAAAFNWTSSGTNAAKTINDKTGSALYSASTAYTLYLFDAGVTSQDTLLAGLRGDKTITDFTSVANQTLASNSRITAQEFSYGTADVEYSFYFAVVNGDDVFLSASLTKTAQLSDTVTVGFSGLGTATKNAFADTTATFAANGAGWYAVPEPTSGLLLLLGMAGLALKRKRA
;
A
#
# COMPACT_ATOMS: atom_id res chain seq x y z
N MET A 1 -50.26 -17.97 43.64
CA MET A 1 -50.00 -17.16 42.44
C MET A 1 -48.56 -17.46 41.97
N LYS A 2 -48.45 -18.33 40.97
CA LYS A 2 -47.16 -18.75 40.41
C LYS A 2 -46.73 -17.73 39.36
N LYS A 3 -45.67 -16.97 39.62
CA LYS A 3 -45.08 -16.06 38.64
C LYS A 3 -44.35 -16.89 37.60
N LEU A 4 -44.89 -16.94 36.40
CA LEU A 4 -44.26 -17.53 35.25
C LEU A 4 -43.18 -16.55 34.79
N MET A 5 -41.88 -16.84 35.06
CA MET A 5 -40.78 -16.14 34.45
C MET A 5 -40.58 -16.70 33.06
N ILE A 6 -40.96 -15.94 32.05
CA ILE A 6 -40.61 -16.22 30.66
C ILE A 6 -39.19 -15.70 30.49
N ALA A 7 -38.19 -16.59 30.50
CA ALA A 7 -36.86 -16.29 30.07
C ALA A 7 -36.85 -16.20 28.54
N ILE A 8 -36.84 -14.98 28.00
CA ILE A 8 -36.58 -14.75 26.60
C ILE A 8 -35.08 -14.95 26.43
N ALA A 9 -34.69 -16.14 25.97
CA ALA A 9 -33.36 -16.38 25.44
C ALA A 9 -33.26 -15.63 24.11
N VAL A 10 -32.73 -14.42 24.15
CA VAL A 10 -32.23 -13.74 22.94
C VAL A 10 -31.02 -14.53 22.50
N ALA A 11 -31.22 -15.47 21.58
CA ALA A 11 -30.12 -16.05 20.82
C ALA A 11 -29.56 -14.92 19.96
N ALA A 12 -28.55 -14.21 20.47
CA ALA A 12 -27.69 -13.41 19.66
C ALA A 12 -27.00 -14.39 18.69
N CYS A 13 -27.56 -14.58 17.51
CA CYS A 13 -26.80 -15.10 16.37
C CYS A 13 -25.70 -14.10 16.14
N ALA A 14 -24.54 -14.37 16.72
CA ALA A 14 -23.30 -13.77 16.26
C ALA A 14 -23.18 -14.19 14.81
N VAL A 15 -23.53 -13.29 13.89
CA VAL A 15 -23.17 -13.42 12.49
C VAL A 15 -21.65 -13.36 12.53
N VAL A 16 -21.01 -14.51 12.54
CA VAL A 16 -19.59 -14.61 12.25
C VAL A 16 -19.51 -14.16 10.79
N ALA A 17 -19.19 -12.90 10.59
CA ALA A 17 -18.88 -12.40 9.27
C ALA A 17 -17.66 -13.21 8.81
N ASN A 18 -17.92 -14.25 8.00
CA ASN A 18 -16.84 -15.03 7.42
C ASN A 18 -16.08 -14.08 6.50
N ALA A 19 -14.87 -13.70 6.92
CA ALA A 19 -13.98 -12.93 6.07
C ALA A 19 -13.74 -13.71 4.78
N ALA A 20 -13.83 -13.03 3.65
CA ALA A 20 -13.56 -13.64 2.36
C ALA A 20 -12.08 -13.96 2.20
N ALA A 21 -11.76 -15.02 1.48
CA ALA A 21 -10.40 -15.43 1.20
C ALA A 21 -9.90 -14.76 -0.08
N PHE A 22 -8.70 -14.19 -0.01
CA PHE A 22 -8.00 -13.60 -1.15
C PHE A 22 -6.63 -14.23 -1.30
N ASN A 23 -6.13 -14.29 -2.53
CA ASN A 23 -4.77 -14.70 -2.85
C ASN A 23 -4.03 -13.57 -3.56
N TRP A 24 -3.08 -12.94 -2.86
CA TRP A 24 -2.28 -11.85 -3.38
C TRP A 24 -1.06 -12.40 -4.12
N THR A 25 -0.89 -12.02 -5.39
CA THR A 25 0.21 -12.49 -6.23
C THR A 25 0.53 -11.52 -7.37
N SER A 26 1.66 -11.71 -8.04
CA SER A 26 1.92 -11.09 -9.33
C SER A 26 1.46 -12.00 -10.48
N SER A 27 0.82 -11.42 -11.50
CA SER A 27 0.24 -12.12 -12.64
C SER A 27 0.80 -11.61 -13.97
N GLY A 28 0.57 -12.36 -15.07
CA GLY A 28 1.01 -12.00 -16.40
C GLY A 28 2.28 -12.73 -16.85
N THR A 29 2.99 -12.20 -17.84
CA THR A 29 4.29 -12.71 -18.34
C THR A 29 5.41 -12.42 -17.34
N ASN A 30 6.56 -13.08 -17.50
CA ASN A 30 7.69 -12.91 -16.58
C ASN A 30 8.13 -11.45 -16.37
N ALA A 31 8.20 -10.67 -17.46
CA ALA A 31 8.56 -9.25 -17.39
C ALA A 31 7.48 -8.40 -16.70
N ALA A 32 6.20 -8.72 -16.90
CA ALA A 32 5.09 -8.00 -16.29
C ALA A 32 4.90 -8.28 -14.80
N LYS A 33 5.45 -9.40 -14.31
CA LYS A 33 5.36 -9.81 -12.88
C LYS A 33 6.45 -9.19 -12.02
N THR A 34 7.56 -8.73 -12.60
CA THR A 34 8.74 -8.29 -11.88
C THR A 34 8.59 -6.84 -11.47
N ILE A 35 8.74 -6.55 -10.18
CA ILE A 35 8.83 -5.19 -9.67
C ILE A 35 10.24 -4.68 -9.97
N ASN A 36 10.33 -3.60 -10.72
CA ASN A 36 11.58 -2.92 -11.02
C ASN A 36 11.76 -1.72 -10.10
N ASP A 37 13.01 -1.35 -9.87
CA ASP A 37 13.36 -0.07 -9.24
C ASP A 37 13.11 1.11 -10.21
N LYS A 38 13.34 2.33 -9.73
CA LYS A 38 13.17 3.55 -10.54
C LYS A 38 14.06 3.63 -11.78
N THR A 39 15.13 2.83 -11.85
CA THR A 39 16.03 2.76 -13.02
C THR A 39 15.58 1.73 -14.04
N GLY A 40 14.57 0.90 -13.71
CA GLY A 40 14.07 -0.18 -14.53
C GLY A 40 14.79 -1.51 -14.32
N SER A 41 15.67 -1.61 -13.33
CA SER A 41 16.30 -2.84 -12.88
C SER A 41 15.41 -3.59 -11.89
N ALA A 42 15.54 -4.91 -11.81
CA ALA A 42 14.79 -5.70 -10.82
C ALA A 42 15.10 -5.22 -9.40
N LEU A 43 14.05 -4.96 -8.60
CA LEU A 43 14.18 -4.35 -7.28
C LEU A 43 14.93 -5.24 -6.28
N TYR A 44 14.88 -6.57 -6.45
CA TYR A 44 15.49 -7.50 -5.51
C TYR A 44 17.02 -7.32 -5.41
N SER A 45 17.50 -7.29 -4.16
CA SER A 45 18.93 -7.39 -3.83
C SER A 45 19.13 -8.49 -2.78
N ALA A 46 20.17 -9.30 -2.93
CA ALA A 46 20.51 -10.35 -1.96
C ALA A 46 20.82 -9.81 -0.55
N SER A 47 21.17 -8.54 -0.44
CA SER A 47 21.48 -7.85 0.81
C SER A 47 20.30 -7.05 1.39
N THR A 48 19.23 -6.86 0.64
CA THR A 48 18.10 -6.01 1.06
C THR A 48 16.79 -6.79 0.94
N ALA A 49 16.13 -6.99 2.07
CA ALA A 49 14.78 -7.52 2.10
C ALA A 49 13.77 -6.36 2.00
N TYR A 50 12.98 -6.36 0.95
CA TYR A 50 11.90 -5.38 0.77
C TYR A 50 10.59 -5.95 1.29
N THR A 51 9.88 -5.17 2.09
CA THR A 51 8.53 -5.52 2.53
C THR A 51 7.51 -4.81 1.64
N LEU A 52 6.56 -5.58 1.15
CA LEU A 52 5.41 -5.10 0.40
C LEU A 52 4.22 -5.01 1.36
N TYR A 53 3.47 -3.92 1.27
CA TYR A 53 2.26 -3.68 2.06
C TYR A 53 1.07 -3.57 1.13
N LEU A 54 0.06 -4.43 1.33
CA LEU A 54 -1.20 -4.39 0.59
C LEU A 54 -2.21 -3.54 1.35
N PHE A 55 -2.86 -2.62 0.66
CA PHE A 55 -3.84 -1.70 1.22
C PHE A 55 -5.20 -1.85 0.54
N ASP A 56 -6.27 -1.63 1.30
CA ASP A 56 -7.60 -1.36 0.76
C ASP A 56 -7.70 0.14 0.47
N ALA A 57 -7.95 0.48 -0.79
CA ALA A 57 -8.05 1.86 -1.26
C ALA A 57 -9.27 2.61 -0.66
N GLY A 58 -10.27 1.89 -0.17
CA GLY A 58 -11.41 2.46 0.57
C GLY A 58 -11.06 2.88 2.00
N VAL A 59 -9.99 2.30 2.58
CA VAL A 59 -9.51 2.64 3.93
C VAL A 59 -8.35 3.63 3.87
N THR A 60 -7.36 3.35 3.03
CA THR A 60 -6.19 4.21 2.83
C THR A 60 -6.01 4.45 1.34
N SER A 61 -6.39 5.62 0.84
CA SER A 61 -6.15 5.95 -0.56
C SER A 61 -4.65 6.17 -0.84
N GLN A 62 -4.25 6.00 -2.10
CA GLN A 62 -2.87 6.24 -2.52
C GLN A 62 -2.43 7.67 -2.19
N ASP A 63 -3.31 8.66 -2.40
CA ASP A 63 -3.05 10.07 -2.07
C ASP A 63 -2.87 10.28 -0.57
N THR A 64 -3.70 9.62 0.26
CA THR A 64 -3.58 9.67 1.72
C THR A 64 -2.26 9.08 2.19
N LEU A 65 -1.85 7.94 1.64
CA LEU A 65 -0.57 7.31 1.94
C LEU A 65 0.60 8.24 1.57
N LEU A 66 0.60 8.78 0.35
CA LEU A 66 1.66 9.69 -0.10
C LEU A 66 1.73 10.97 0.74
N ALA A 67 0.59 11.59 1.02
CA ALA A 67 0.52 12.79 1.87
C ALA A 67 1.03 12.52 3.28
N GLY A 68 0.68 11.36 3.85
CA GLY A 68 1.16 10.96 5.16
C GLY A 68 2.66 10.66 5.19
N LEU A 69 3.20 9.98 4.18
CA LEU A 69 4.64 9.74 4.07
C LEU A 69 5.45 11.04 3.94
N ARG A 70 4.90 12.06 3.29
CA ARG A 70 5.48 13.41 3.24
C ARG A 70 5.45 14.15 4.58
N GLY A 71 4.55 13.77 5.48
CA GLY A 71 4.37 14.35 6.81
C GLY A 71 5.07 13.58 7.92
N ASP A 72 6.23 13.00 7.67
CA ASP A 72 7.07 12.24 8.63
C ASP A 72 6.44 10.93 9.15
N LYS A 73 5.39 10.45 8.52
CA LYS A 73 4.84 9.13 8.84
C LYS A 73 5.58 8.03 8.10
N THR A 74 5.74 6.89 8.75
CA THR A 74 6.27 5.68 8.12
C THR A 74 5.14 4.88 7.49
N ILE A 75 5.45 4.00 6.52
CA ILE A 75 4.44 3.17 5.85
C ILE A 75 3.67 2.28 6.83
N THR A 76 4.29 1.90 7.95
CA THR A 76 3.69 1.08 9.01
C THR A 76 2.68 1.82 9.88
N ASP A 77 2.61 3.15 9.77
CA ASP A 77 1.57 3.95 10.46
C ASP A 77 0.20 3.85 9.77
N PHE A 78 0.16 3.26 8.58
CA PHE A 78 -1.07 3.01 7.83
C PHE A 78 -1.53 1.56 7.98
N THR A 79 -2.84 1.35 8.02
CA THR A 79 -3.41 0.02 8.15
C THR A 79 -3.31 -0.74 6.83
N SER A 80 -2.38 -1.69 6.75
CA SER A 80 -2.30 -2.65 5.66
C SER A 80 -3.19 -3.87 5.92
N VAL A 81 -3.76 -4.45 4.87
CA VAL A 81 -4.58 -5.67 4.96
C VAL A 81 -3.71 -6.94 4.93
N ALA A 82 -2.55 -6.85 4.32
CA ALA A 82 -1.53 -7.90 4.30
C ALA A 82 -0.15 -7.30 4.06
N ASN A 83 0.90 -8.05 4.41
CA ASN A 83 2.28 -7.72 4.06
C ASN A 83 3.05 -8.99 3.73
N GLN A 84 4.08 -8.88 2.89
CA GLN A 84 4.98 -9.97 2.57
C GLN A 84 6.36 -9.46 2.20
N THR A 85 7.36 -10.33 2.32
CA THR A 85 8.71 -10.03 1.81
C THR A 85 8.78 -10.30 0.31
N LEU A 86 9.37 -9.39 -0.44
CA LEU A 86 9.59 -9.57 -1.87
C LEU A 86 10.49 -10.79 -2.13
N ALA A 87 10.03 -11.68 -2.99
CA ALA A 87 10.80 -12.87 -3.35
C ALA A 87 12.09 -12.51 -4.12
N SER A 88 13.07 -13.43 -4.09
CA SER A 88 14.38 -13.29 -4.73
C SER A 88 14.34 -13.01 -6.24
N ASN A 89 13.22 -13.26 -6.88
CA ASN A 89 12.99 -12.98 -8.30
C ASN A 89 12.25 -11.67 -8.55
N SER A 90 12.16 -10.78 -7.55
CA SER A 90 11.44 -9.51 -7.60
C SER A 90 9.95 -9.63 -7.90
N ARG A 91 9.32 -10.72 -7.48
CA ARG A 91 7.91 -11.02 -7.71
C ARG A 91 7.14 -11.15 -6.41
N ILE A 92 5.85 -10.87 -6.48
CA ILE A 92 4.94 -11.12 -5.39
C ILE A 92 4.67 -12.63 -5.35
N THR A 93 5.08 -13.29 -4.27
CA THR A 93 4.75 -14.71 -4.04
C THR A 93 3.28 -14.84 -3.68
N ALA A 94 2.61 -15.88 -4.18
CA ALA A 94 1.22 -16.13 -3.83
C ALA A 94 1.07 -16.26 -2.30
N GLN A 95 0.23 -15.40 -1.73
CA GLN A 95 -0.05 -15.37 -0.29
C GLN A 95 -1.55 -15.21 -0.06
N GLU A 96 -2.13 -16.14 0.70
CA GLU A 96 -3.52 -16.05 1.11
C GLU A 96 -3.67 -15.09 2.30
N PHE A 97 -4.77 -14.33 2.29
CA PHE A 97 -5.20 -13.49 3.39
C PHE A 97 -6.73 -13.43 3.44
N SER A 98 -7.26 -13.17 4.62
CA SER A 98 -8.70 -13.04 4.84
C SER A 98 -9.05 -11.58 5.06
N TYR A 99 -10.02 -11.06 4.30
CA TYR A 99 -10.42 -9.66 4.40
C TYR A 99 -11.88 -9.43 4.03
N GLY A 100 -12.51 -8.50 4.70
CA GLY A 100 -13.84 -8.00 4.35
C GLY A 100 -14.96 -9.02 4.45
N THR A 101 -16.03 -8.77 3.72
CA THR A 101 -17.25 -9.58 3.68
C THR A 101 -17.49 -10.06 2.25
N ALA A 102 -18.02 -11.28 2.08
CA ALA A 102 -18.38 -11.82 0.79
C ALA A 102 -19.40 -10.92 0.06
N ASP A 103 -19.38 -10.98 -1.28
CA ASP A 103 -20.24 -10.21 -2.18
C ASP A 103 -20.07 -8.68 -2.10
N VAL A 104 -18.98 -8.21 -1.46
CA VAL A 104 -18.56 -6.82 -1.42
C VAL A 104 -17.36 -6.61 -2.33
N GLU A 105 -17.33 -5.49 -3.05
CA GLU A 105 -16.22 -5.10 -3.90
C GLU A 105 -15.17 -4.31 -3.11
N TYR A 106 -13.91 -4.73 -3.24
CA TYR A 106 -12.75 -4.10 -2.62
C TYR A 106 -11.72 -3.73 -3.68
N SER A 107 -11.11 -2.58 -3.53
CA SER A 107 -10.03 -2.12 -4.39
C SER A 107 -8.71 -2.16 -3.64
N PHE A 108 -7.77 -2.96 -4.13
CA PHE A 108 -6.46 -3.14 -3.50
C PHE A 108 -5.35 -2.48 -4.31
N TYR A 109 -4.36 -1.96 -3.63
CA TYR A 109 -3.07 -1.59 -4.19
C TYR A 109 -1.97 -1.97 -3.20
N PHE A 110 -0.73 -2.11 -3.68
CA PHE A 110 0.39 -2.36 -2.79
C PHE A 110 1.44 -1.25 -2.89
N ALA A 111 2.24 -1.13 -1.83
CA ALA A 111 3.37 -0.23 -1.76
C ALA A 111 4.65 -0.97 -1.35
N VAL A 112 5.79 -0.47 -1.84
CA VAL A 112 7.13 -0.90 -1.44
C VAL A 112 7.96 0.35 -1.18
N VAL A 113 8.74 0.35 -0.08
CA VAL A 113 9.69 1.43 0.22
C VAL A 113 11.09 0.99 -0.19
N ASN A 114 11.79 1.88 -0.88
CA ASN A 114 13.20 1.72 -1.23
C ASN A 114 13.96 3.04 -0.98
N GLY A 115 14.57 3.15 0.20
CA GLY A 115 15.14 4.42 0.67
C GLY A 115 14.06 5.49 0.79
N ASP A 116 14.27 6.64 0.13
CA ASP A 116 13.33 7.77 0.12
C ASP A 116 12.26 7.65 -0.96
N ASP A 117 12.25 6.54 -1.70
CA ASP A 117 11.29 6.31 -2.76
C ASP A 117 10.23 5.30 -2.30
N VAL A 118 8.98 5.52 -2.70
CA VAL A 118 7.91 4.57 -2.52
C VAL A 118 7.32 4.16 -3.87
N PHE A 119 7.21 2.86 -4.11
CA PHE A 119 6.46 2.34 -5.24
C PHE A 119 5.00 2.13 -4.84
N LEU A 120 4.08 2.61 -5.66
CA LEU A 120 2.66 2.30 -5.57
C LEU A 120 2.21 1.58 -6.83
N SER A 121 1.49 0.47 -6.65
CA SER A 121 0.83 -0.20 -7.78
C SER A 121 -0.42 0.56 -8.22
N ALA A 122 -0.89 0.27 -9.45
CA ALA A 122 -2.26 0.58 -9.81
C ALA A 122 -3.23 -0.11 -8.85
N SER A 123 -4.39 0.47 -8.62
CA SER A 123 -5.44 -0.19 -7.86
C SER A 123 -6.11 -1.29 -8.70
N LEU A 124 -6.47 -2.39 -8.04
CA LEU A 124 -7.11 -3.56 -8.62
C LEU A 124 -8.37 -3.89 -7.83
N THR A 125 -9.51 -3.83 -8.50
CA THR A 125 -10.81 -4.10 -7.87
C THR A 125 -11.19 -5.57 -8.00
N LYS A 126 -11.68 -6.15 -6.91
CA LYS A 126 -12.15 -7.54 -6.82
C LYS A 126 -13.38 -7.63 -5.94
N THR A 127 -14.33 -8.46 -6.36
CA THR A 127 -15.50 -8.83 -5.53
C THR A 127 -15.12 -10.02 -4.66
N ALA A 128 -15.26 -9.87 -3.36
CA ALA A 128 -15.03 -10.92 -2.38
C ALA A 128 -16.02 -12.07 -2.59
N GLN A 129 -15.60 -13.31 -2.37
CA GLN A 129 -16.46 -14.50 -2.48
C GLN A 129 -16.35 -15.34 -1.21
N LEU A 130 -17.47 -15.95 -0.80
CA LEU A 130 -17.49 -16.76 0.41
C LEU A 130 -16.88 -18.15 0.20
N SER A 131 -17.10 -18.75 -0.98
CA SER A 131 -16.73 -20.14 -1.28
C SER A 131 -15.39 -20.31 -2.00
N ASP A 132 -14.88 -19.25 -2.59
CA ASP A 132 -13.69 -19.31 -3.44
C ASP A 132 -12.65 -18.26 -3.04
N THR A 133 -11.38 -18.64 -3.13
CA THR A 133 -10.26 -17.70 -2.97
C THR A 133 -10.14 -16.80 -4.20
N VAL A 134 -10.36 -15.51 -4.02
CA VAL A 134 -10.29 -14.52 -5.11
C VAL A 134 -8.86 -14.06 -5.32
N THR A 135 -8.35 -14.16 -6.56
CA THR A 135 -6.98 -13.74 -6.88
C THR A 135 -6.88 -12.24 -7.09
N VAL A 136 -6.09 -11.58 -6.25
CA VAL A 136 -5.62 -10.20 -6.40
C VAL A 136 -4.28 -10.25 -7.12
N GLY A 137 -4.31 -10.30 -8.46
CA GLY A 137 -3.14 -10.53 -9.30
C GLY A 137 -2.67 -9.24 -9.98
N PHE A 138 -1.59 -8.65 -9.50
CA PHE A 138 -1.00 -7.45 -10.10
C PHE A 138 -0.14 -7.78 -11.31
N SER A 139 -0.25 -6.98 -12.36
CA SER A 139 0.49 -7.15 -13.62
C SER A 139 1.03 -5.81 -14.15
N GLY A 140 1.90 -5.86 -15.14
CA GLY A 140 2.47 -4.66 -15.75
C GLY A 140 3.49 -3.92 -14.88
N LEU A 141 3.95 -4.54 -13.80
CA LEU A 141 4.81 -3.92 -12.78
C LEU A 141 6.14 -3.45 -13.36
N GLY A 142 6.76 -4.27 -14.22
CA GLY A 142 8.02 -3.92 -14.87
C GLY A 142 7.89 -2.77 -15.87
N THR A 143 6.75 -2.64 -16.54
CA THR A 143 6.49 -1.55 -17.49
C THR A 143 6.15 -0.26 -16.74
N ALA A 144 5.33 -0.37 -15.69
CA ALA A 144 4.92 0.77 -14.87
C ALA A 144 6.12 1.48 -14.24
N THR A 145 7.09 0.73 -13.73
CA THR A 145 8.26 1.29 -13.03
C THR A 145 9.26 1.99 -13.96
N LYS A 146 9.34 1.60 -15.22
CA LYS A 146 10.26 2.25 -16.18
C LYS A 146 9.92 3.70 -16.51
N ASN A 147 8.65 4.07 -16.37
CA ASN A 147 8.14 5.37 -16.84
C ASN A 147 7.71 6.31 -15.72
N ALA A 148 7.81 5.89 -14.48
CA ALA A 148 7.07 6.58 -13.44
C ALA A 148 7.90 6.86 -12.21
N PHE A 149 8.87 7.75 -12.35
CA PHE A 149 9.26 8.58 -11.23
C PHE A 149 8.34 9.81 -11.24
N ALA A 150 7.17 9.69 -10.63
CA ALA A 150 6.26 10.82 -10.53
C ALA A 150 6.79 11.76 -9.46
N ASP A 151 7.00 13.00 -9.86
CA ASP A 151 7.29 14.10 -8.96
C ASP A 151 6.15 14.27 -7.94
N THR A 152 6.43 15.01 -6.90
CA THR A 152 5.68 15.27 -5.66
C THR A 152 4.22 15.69 -5.79
N THR A 153 3.71 15.92 -6.96
CA THR A 153 2.32 16.29 -7.24
C THR A 153 1.53 15.11 -7.77
N ALA A 154 1.35 14.09 -6.98
CA ALA A 154 0.35 13.02 -7.08
C ALA A 154 -0.35 12.79 -8.45
N THR A 155 0.37 12.94 -9.56
CA THR A 155 -0.14 12.54 -10.86
C THR A 155 0.35 11.12 -11.09
N PHE A 156 -0.51 10.14 -10.84
CA PHE A 156 -0.22 8.75 -11.16
C PHE A 156 0.12 8.63 -12.64
N ALA A 157 1.08 7.77 -12.98
CA ALA A 157 1.30 7.34 -14.36
C ALA A 157 -0.02 6.88 -14.98
N ALA A 158 -0.12 6.85 -16.29
CA ALA A 158 -1.36 6.53 -17.01
C ALA A 158 -2.03 5.19 -16.60
N ASN A 159 -1.27 4.27 -16.00
CA ASN A 159 -1.76 3.01 -15.41
C ASN A 159 -1.95 3.07 -13.89
N GLY A 160 -1.75 4.23 -13.25
CA GLY A 160 -1.89 4.40 -11.81
C GLY A 160 -0.81 3.73 -10.96
N ALA A 161 0.33 3.34 -11.55
CA ALA A 161 1.44 2.72 -10.84
C ALA A 161 2.75 3.47 -11.06
N GLY A 162 3.64 3.46 -10.08
CA GLY A 162 4.97 4.04 -10.25
C GLY A 162 5.72 4.34 -8.97
N TRP A 163 6.93 4.88 -9.16
CA TRP A 163 7.79 5.35 -8.10
C TRP A 163 7.53 6.82 -7.78
N TYR A 164 7.48 7.13 -6.50
CA TYR A 164 7.26 8.46 -5.96
C TYR A 164 8.39 8.80 -5.00
N ALA A 165 8.98 9.99 -5.12
CA ALA A 165 9.89 10.51 -4.11
C ALA A 165 9.09 11.00 -2.90
N VAL A 166 9.48 10.54 -1.72
CA VAL A 166 9.02 11.12 -0.46
C VAL A 166 10.06 12.18 -0.07
N PRO A 167 9.73 13.49 -0.09
CA PRO A 167 10.69 14.52 0.29
C PRO A 167 11.17 14.28 1.72
N GLU A 168 12.48 14.30 1.93
CA GLU A 168 13.02 14.22 3.29
C GLU A 168 12.48 15.38 4.14
N PRO A 169 11.99 15.12 5.35
CA PRO A 169 11.47 16.13 6.27
C PRO A 169 12.51 17.22 6.63
N THR A 170 13.79 16.87 6.54
CA THR A 170 14.92 17.76 6.84
C THR A 170 15.12 18.88 5.84
N SER A 171 14.71 18.72 4.58
CA SER A 171 14.90 19.75 3.54
C SER A 171 14.16 21.04 3.84
N GLY A 172 12.93 20.94 4.35
CA GLY A 172 12.15 22.09 4.78
C GLY A 172 12.71 22.78 6.01
N LEU A 173 13.18 22.02 6.98
CA LEU A 173 13.80 22.52 8.20
C LEU A 173 15.14 23.23 7.93
N LEU A 174 15.97 22.66 7.08
CA LEU A 174 17.25 23.26 6.63
C LEU A 174 17.03 24.57 5.87
N LEU A 175 16.02 24.60 5.00
CA LEU A 175 15.63 25.83 4.29
C LEU A 175 15.16 26.91 5.29
N LEU A 176 14.34 26.53 6.26
CA LEU A 176 13.82 27.45 7.28
C LEU A 176 14.95 27.98 8.19
N LEU A 177 15.88 27.13 8.62
CA LEU A 177 17.07 27.50 9.38
C LEU A 177 18.01 28.38 8.56
N GLY A 178 18.18 28.09 7.27
CA GLY A 178 18.96 28.90 6.34
C GLY A 178 18.37 30.32 6.17
N MET A 179 17.07 30.42 6.00
CA MET A 179 16.35 31.70 5.90
C MET A 179 16.41 32.48 7.22
N ALA A 180 16.23 31.83 8.37
CA ALA A 180 16.35 32.46 9.68
C ALA A 180 17.78 32.97 9.94
N GLY A 181 18.79 32.20 9.57
CA GLY A 181 20.20 32.62 9.64
C GLY A 181 20.52 33.84 8.79
N LEU A 182 20.00 33.90 7.56
CA LEU A 182 20.13 35.06 6.68
C LEU A 182 19.41 36.30 7.21
N ALA A 183 18.21 36.13 7.79
CA ALA A 183 17.46 37.22 8.39
C ALA A 183 18.18 37.83 9.62
N LEU A 184 18.82 36.98 10.45
CA LEU A 184 19.60 37.40 11.61
C LEU A 184 20.90 38.11 11.19
N LYS A 185 21.57 37.66 10.11
CA LYS A 185 22.77 38.33 9.57
C LYS A 185 22.43 39.73 9.05
N ARG A 186 21.27 39.89 8.42
CA ARG A 186 20.82 41.18 7.87
C ARG A 186 20.48 42.24 8.94
N LYS A 187 20.11 41.78 10.17
CA LYS A 187 19.85 42.69 11.30
C LYS A 187 21.12 43.13 12.02
N ARG A 188 22.27 42.49 11.78
CA ARG A 188 23.54 42.84 12.42
C ARG A 188 24.51 43.62 11.53
N ALA A 189 24.14 43.88 10.27
CA ALA A 189 24.81 44.78 9.32
C ALA A 189 24.02 46.10 9.21
#